data_90aa3271bc37ad96a78c0d7f4ca6764d
#
_entry.id   90aa3271bc37ad96a78c0d7f4ca6764d
#
_cell.length_a   1.000
_cell.length_b   1.000
_cell.length_c   1.000
_cell.angle_alpha   90.00
_cell.angle_beta   90.00
_cell.angle_gamma   90.00
#
_symmetry.space_group_name_H-M   'P 1'
#
loop_
_entity.id
_entity.type
_entity.pdbx_description
1 polymer ?
#
loop_
_entity_poly.entity_id
_entity_poly.type
_entity_poly.pdbx_seq_one_letter_code
_entity_poly.pdbx_strand_id
1 'polypeptide(L)'
;MKKLLRLLLKLCRIPCIAVLAALVLVAVCELRTELPSAPYCHSQAQDCRDGSVGLVLGCSKYIARGRLNYYFTGRIKAAAELWRAGKLRCIIVSGDNRAANYNEPRDMRNALVAEGVPEDRIVCDYAGLRTLDSVVRAKKVFGAEPLTIISQREHVERAVAIARHHDIDAEGYEASLPPITRASRLKQGIRERAARIAMVCDFILGSQPRHLGDPVPLPE
;
A
#
# COMPACT_ATOMS: atom_id res chain seq x y z
N MET A 1 -1.34 -44.02 -34.26
CA MET A 1 -0.77 -42.67 -34.38
C MET A 1 -1.80 -41.57 -34.20
N LYS A 2 -2.84 -41.46 -35.03
CA LYS A 2 -3.83 -40.36 -34.97
C LYS A 2 -4.57 -40.23 -33.61
N LYS A 3 -4.92 -41.31 -32.93
CA LYS A 3 -5.57 -41.29 -31.61
C LYS A 3 -4.65 -40.75 -30.51
N LEU A 4 -3.38 -41.18 -30.50
CA LEU A 4 -2.37 -40.70 -29.54
C LEU A 4 -2.07 -39.21 -29.71
N LEU A 5 -1.94 -38.73 -30.95
CA LEU A 5 -1.76 -37.31 -31.24
C LEU A 5 -2.95 -36.45 -30.78
N ARG A 6 -4.19 -36.93 -30.96
CA ARG A 6 -5.40 -36.25 -30.48
C ARG A 6 -5.46 -36.23 -28.94
N LEU A 7 -5.00 -37.26 -28.26
CA LEU A 7 -4.93 -37.32 -26.80
C LEU A 7 -3.87 -36.33 -26.28
N LEU A 8 -2.68 -36.30 -26.88
CA LEU A 8 -1.62 -35.35 -26.55
C LEU A 8 -2.07 -33.90 -26.77
N LEU A 9 -2.75 -33.60 -27.88
CA LEU A 9 -3.30 -32.26 -28.14
C LEU A 9 -4.37 -31.87 -27.11
N LYS A 10 -5.23 -32.79 -26.65
CA LYS A 10 -6.18 -32.52 -25.57
C LYS A 10 -5.49 -32.28 -24.23
N LEU A 11 -4.46 -33.07 -23.91
CA LEU A 11 -3.66 -32.92 -22.68
C LEU A 11 -2.91 -31.57 -22.65
N CYS A 12 -2.43 -31.07 -23.80
CA CYS A 12 -1.80 -29.76 -23.88
C CYS A 12 -2.81 -28.57 -23.87
N ARG A 13 -4.05 -28.78 -24.29
CA ARG A 13 -5.06 -27.70 -24.30
C ARG A 13 -5.47 -27.24 -22.91
N ILE A 14 -5.63 -28.17 -21.95
CA ILE A 14 -6.05 -27.83 -20.57
C ILE A 14 -5.05 -26.89 -19.90
N PRO A 15 -3.74 -27.18 -19.84
CA PRO A 15 -2.78 -26.26 -19.27
C PRO A 15 -2.69 -24.93 -20.03
N CYS A 16 -2.82 -24.92 -21.35
CA CYS A 16 -2.86 -23.67 -22.11
C CYS A 16 -4.06 -22.78 -21.75
N ILE A 17 -5.24 -23.37 -21.62
CA ILE A 17 -6.46 -22.65 -21.20
C ILE A 17 -6.29 -22.14 -19.76
N ALA A 18 -5.74 -22.95 -18.85
CA ALA A 18 -5.49 -22.54 -17.47
C ALA A 18 -4.52 -21.36 -17.37
N VAL A 19 -3.44 -21.40 -18.16
CA VAL A 19 -2.47 -20.29 -18.23
C VAL A 19 -3.13 -19.03 -18.80
N LEU A 20 -3.91 -19.16 -19.87
CA LEU A 20 -4.63 -18.02 -20.45
C LEU A 20 -5.62 -17.41 -19.46
N ALA A 21 -6.40 -18.24 -18.76
CA ALA A 21 -7.33 -17.79 -17.72
C ALA A 21 -6.61 -17.06 -16.58
N ALA A 22 -5.45 -17.56 -16.14
CA ALA A 22 -4.63 -16.91 -15.12
C ALA A 22 -4.10 -15.54 -15.61
N LEU A 23 -3.64 -15.45 -16.86
CA LEU A 23 -3.19 -14.19 -17.45
C LEU A 23 -4.34 -13.17 -17.55
N VAL A 24 -5.51 -13.60 -17.98
CA VAL A 24 -6.71 -12.75 -18.03
C VAL A 24 -7.10 -12.27 -16.63
N LEU A 25 -7.09 -13.15 -15.63
CA LEU A 25 -7.37 -12.77 -14.25
C LEU A 25 -6.39 -11.71 -13.76
N VAL A 26 -5.09 -11.89 -13.97
CA VAL A 26 -4.07 -10.89 -13.61
C VAL A 26 -4.35 -9.58 -14.33
N ALA A 27 -4.59 -9.59 -15.64
CA ALA A 27 -4.87 -8.37 -16.40
C ALA A 27 -6.13 -7.62 -15.88
N VAL A 28 -7.19 -8.34 -15.54
CA VAL A 28 -8.39 -7.74 -14.96
C VAL A 28 -8.09 -7.11 -13.60
N CYS A 29 -7.31 -7.78 -12.75
CA CYS A 29 -6.91 -7.23 -11.45
C CYS A 29 -6.02 -5.98 -11.60
N GLU A 30 -5.11 -5.96 -12.58
CA GLU A 30 -4.30 -4.78 -12.90
C GLU A 30 -5.19 -3.60 -13.33
N LEU A 31 -6.09 -3.82 -14.28
CA LEU A 31 -7.02 -2.77 -14.74
C LEU A 31 -7.93 -2.26 -13.63
N ARG A 32 -8.43 -3.14 -12.76
CA ARG A 32 -9.24 -2.78 -11.60
C ARG A 32 -8.48 -1.98 -10.55
N THR A 33 -7.17 -2.04 -10.55
CA THR A 33 -6.29 -1.26 -9.67
C THR A 33 -5.90 0.06 -10.33
N GLU A 34 -5.36 0.03 -11.54
CA GLU A 34 -4.76 1.19 -12.20
C GLU A 34 -5.80 2.23 -12.65
N LEU A 35 -6.88 1.79 -13.30
CA LEU A 35 -7.88 2.72 -13.83
C LEU A 35 -8.48 3.67 -12.78
N PRO A 36 -8.89 3.19 -11.58
CA PRO A 36 -9.44 4.09 -10.57
C PRO A 36 -8.39 4.88 -9.79
N SER A 37 -7.12 4.48 -9.80
CA SER A 37 -6.07 5.09 -8.97
C SER A 37 -5.13 6.03 -9.72
N ALA A 38 -4.81 5.75 -10.99
CA ALA A 38 -3.81 6.48 -11.76
C ALA A 38 -4.00 8.02 -11.77
N PRO A 39 -5.23 8.55 -11.92
CA PRO A 39 -5.45 10.01 -11.92
C PRO A 39 -5.18 10.68 -10.58
N TYR A 40 -5.06 9.92 -9.51
CA TYR A 40 -4.92 10.40 -8.12
C TYR A 40 -3.55 10.07 -7.52
N CYS A 41 -2.61 9.54 -8.31
CA CYS A 41 -1.26 9.23 -7.84
C CYS A 41 -0.26 10.25 -8.37
N HIS A 42 0.43 10.92 -7.47
CA HIS A 42 1.37 12.00 -7.74
C HIS A 42 2.80 11.60 -7.39
N SER A 43 3.76 12.13 -8.14
CA SER A 43 5.19 11.96 -7.90
C SER A 43 5.89 13.24 -7.47
N GLN A 44 5.18 14.38 -7.51
CA GLN A 44 5.68 15.68 -7.10
C GLN A 44 4.80 16.24 -5.96
N ALA A 45 5.43 16.76 -4.91
CA ALA A 45 4.71 17.22 -3.73
C ALA A 45 3.75 18.38 -4.02
N GLN A 46 4.07 19.23 -4.99
CA GLN A 46 3.23 20.37 -5.39
C GLN A 46 1.89 19.94 -6.00
N ASP A 47 1.80 18.73 -6.57
CA ASP A 47 0.58 18.22 -7.17
C ASP A 47 -0.40 17.66 -6.12
N CYS A 48 0.08 17.44 -4.89
CA CYS A 48 -0.74 16.97 -3.78
C CYS A 48 -1.57 18.10 -3.18
N ARG A 49 -2.74 17.74 -2.63
CA ARG A 49 -3.65 18.67 -1.95
C ARG A 49 -3.03 19.24 -0.69
N ASP A 50 -3.45 20.47 -0.36
CA ASP A 50 -3.09 21.11 0.89
C ASP A 50 -3.99 20.64 2.04
N GLY A 51 -3.45 20.56 3.25
CA GLY A 51 -4.20 20.28 4.47
C GLY A 51 -4.71 18.85 4.62
N SER A 52 -4.24 17.91 3.81
CA SER A 52 -4.61 16.50 3.93
C SER A 52 -3.98 15.82 5.15
N VAL A 53 -4.51 14.63 5.51
CA VAL A 53 -3.87 13.73 6.47
C VAL A 53 -2.97 12.76 5.71
N GLY A 54 -1.69 12.71 6.05
CA GLY A 54 -0.75 11.75 5.48
C GLY A 54 -0.96 10.35 6.08
N LEU A 55 -1.11 9.31 5.26
CA LEU A 55 -1.11 7.91 5.69
C LEU A 55 0.15 7.22 5.17
N VAL A 56 1.13 7.01 6.06
CA VAL A 56 2.34 6.25 5.72
C VAL A 56 2.07 4.76 5.93
N LEU A 57 2.08 4.00 4.84
CA LEU A 57 1.89 2.55 4.92
C LEU A 57 3.12 1.85 5.46
N GLY A 58 2.93 0.92 6.39
CA GLY A 58 3.97 0.22 7.12
C GLY A 58 4.87 -0.67 6.26
N CYS A 59 6.10 -0.76 6.68
CA CYS A 59 7.07 -1.79 6.28
C CYS A 59 8.18 -1.88 7.31
N SER A 60 8.81 -3.05 7.38
CA SER A 60 9.93 -3.28 8.29
C SER A 60 11.06 -2.29 8.07
N LYS A 61 11.59 -1.71 9.16
CA LYS A 61 12.75 -0.83 9.15
C LYS A 61 14.03 -1.56 8.68
N TYR A 62 14.14 -2.84 9.02
CA TYR A 62 15.29 -3.65 8.67
C TYR A 62 14.90 -4.85 7.82
N ILE A 63 15.77 -5.24 6.91
CA ILE A 63 15.72 -6.51 6.17
C ILE A 63 16.68 -7.53 6.82
N ALA A 64 16.77 -8.73 6.24
CA ALA A 64 17.67 -9.77 6.74
C ALA A 64 19.08 -9.27 7.08
N ARG A 65 19.66 -9.75 8.17
CA ARG A 65 20.99 -9.39 8.69
C ARG A 65 21.09 -7.93 9.18
N GLY A 66 19.98 -7.30 9.64
CA GLY A 66 19.99 -5.97 10.22
C GLY A 66 20.26 -4.82 9.24
N ARG A 67 20.25 -5.08 7.93
CA ARG A 67 20.43 -4.02 6.92
C ARG A 67 19.17 -3.14 6.84
N LEU A 68 19.38 -1.84 6.70
CA LEU A 68 18.29 -0.88 6.55
C LEU A 68 17.45 -1.18 5.31
N ASN A 69 16.14 -1.11 5.46
CA ASN A 69 15.20 -1.28 4.37
C ASN A 69 15.01 0.05 3.63
N TYR A 70 15.49 0.13 2.42
CA TYR A 70 15.35 1.35 1.61
C TYR A 70 13.90 1.72 1.27
N TYR A 71 12.97 0.76 1.26
CA TYR A 71 11.55 1.06 1.12
C TYR A 71 11.03 1.86 2.32
N PHE A 72 11.47 1.51 3.53
CA PHE A 72 11.18 2.27 4.75
C PHE A 72 11.72 3.70 4.64
N THR A 73 13.00 3.85 4.34
CA THR A 73 13.64 5.17 4.22
C THR A 73 12.97 6.03 3.15
N GLY A 74 12.59 5.43 2.01
CA GLY A 74 11.88 6.15 0.93
C GLY A 74 10.54 6.70 1.39
N ARG A 75 9.74 5.93 2.13
CA ARG A 75 8.44 6.39 2.67
C ARG A 75 8.60 7.51 3.69
N ILE A 76 9.56 7.38 4.60
CA ILE A 76 9.83 8.41 5.60
C ILE A 76 10.23 9.72 4.93
N LYS A 77 11.15 9.69 3.96
CA LYS A 77 11.56 10.88 3.22
C LYS A 77 10.42 11.52 2.44
N ALA A 78 9.59 10.72 1.77
CA ALA A 78 8.41 11.19 1.05
C ALA A 78 7.39 11.88 1.97
N ALA A 79 7.11 11.30 3.13
CA ALA A 79 6.21 11.90 4.12
C ALA A 79 6.78 13.21 4.70
N ALA A 80 8.08 13.24 5.01
CA ALA A 80 8.76 14.44 5.48
C ALA A 80 8.84 15.54 4.39
N GLU A 81 8.94 15.17 3.12
CA GLU A 81 8.87 16.11 1.99
C GLU A 81 7.51 16.79 1.90
N LEU A 82 6.42 16.02 1.92
CA LEU A 82 5.06 16.56 1.95
C LEU A 82 4.81 17.44 3.18
N TRP A 83 5.32 17.04 4.35
CA TRP A 83 5.24 17.85 5.56
C TRP A 83 5.94 19.20 5.39
N ARG A 84 7.19 19.21 4.92
CA ARG A 84 7.95 20.45 4.67
C ARG A 84 7.33 21.32 3.59
N ALA A 85 6.64 20.73 2.62
CA ALA A 85 5.87 21.45 1.60
C ALA A 85 4.53 22.00 2.12
N GLY A 86 4.17 21.78 3.40
CA GLY A 86 2.92 22.27 3.99
C GLY A 86 1.65 21.55 3.50
N LYS A 87 1.82 20.37 2.85
CA LYS A 87 0.71 19.60 2.28
C LYS A 87 -0.09 18.83 3.33
N LEU A 88 0.56 18.47 4.44
CA LEU A 88 -0.04 17.61 5.47
C LEU A 88 -0.29 18.40 6.75
N ARG A 89 -1.47 18.25 7.36
CA ARG A 89 -1.79 18.79 8.69
C ARG A 89 -1.34 17.87 9.84
N CYS A 90 -1.34 16.54 9.60
CA CYS A 90 -0.80 15.50 10.50
C CYS A 90 -0.50 14.24 9.70
N ILE A 91 0.18 13.28 10.33
CA ILE A 91 0.61 12.04 9.70
C ILE A 91 0.18 10.83 10.54
N ILE A 92 -0.54 9.89 9.93
CA ILE A 92 -0.80 8.55 10.50
C ILE A 92 0.28 7.60 9.98
N VAL A 93 0.97 6.92 10.88
CA VAL A 93 1.89 5.82 10.56
C VAL A 93 1.21 4.49 10.89
N SER A 94 0.84 3.71 9.88
CA SER A 94 0.03 2.51 10.05
C SER A 94 0.81 1.25 9.69
N GLY A 95 0.87 0.28 10.60
CA GLY A 95 1.64 -0.94 10.39
C GLY A 95 1.43 -2.01 11.45
N ASP A 96 2.27 -3.05 11.38
CA ASP A 96 2.22 -4.23 12.25
C ASP A 96 3.06 -4.05 13.52
N ASN A 97 2.52 -4.50 14.68
CA ASN A 97 3.21 -4.55 15.96
C ASN A 97 3.00 -5.87 16.71
N ARG A 98 2.59 -6.94 16.02
CA ARG A 98 2.21 -8.21 16.65
C ARG A 98 3.35 -8.99 17.30
N ALA A 99 4.59 -8.68 17.02
CA ALA A 99 5.74 -9.33 17.64
C ALA A 99 6.40 -8.41 18.68
N ALA A 100 6.83 -8.96 19.81
CA ALA A 100 7.37 -8.21 20.95
C ALA A 100 8.54 -7.25 20.58
N ASN A 101 9.35 -7.64 19.58
CA ASN A 101 10.50 -6.85 19.11
C ASN A 101 10.25 -6.19 17.75
N TYR A 102 8.98 -6.08 17.31
CA TYR A 102 8.61 -5.57 16.02
C TYR A 102 7.47 -4.57 16.13
N ASN A 103 7.75 -3.30 15.82
CA ASN A 103 6.77 -2.23 15.93
C ASN A 103 7.00 -1.21 14.81
N GLU A 104 6.36 -1.43 13.66
CA GLU A 104 6.49 -0.57 12.49
C GLU A 104 6.04 0.87 12.76
N PRO A 105 4.87 1.14 13.37
CA PRO A 105 4.43 2.50 13.63
C PRO A 105 5.40 3.28 14.50
N ARG A 106 5.93 2.68 15.58
CA ARG A 106 6.92 3.34 16.44
C ARG A 106 8.20 3.66 15.69
N ASP A 107 8.69 2.73 14.87
CA ASP A 107 9.92 2.95 14.11
C ASP A 107 9.75 4.05 13.06
N MET A 108 8.56 4.13 12.41
CA MET A 108 8.23 5.19 11.47
C MET A 108 8.08 6.55 12.17
N ARG A 109 7.40 6.61 13.33
CA ARG A 109 7.27 7.84 14.12
C ARG A 109 8.66 8.38 14.47
N ASN A 110 9.52 7.55 15.06
CA ASN A 110 10.87 7.96 15.45
C ASN A 110 11.69 8.46 14.26
N ALA A 111 11.51 7.83 13.08
CA ALA A 111 12.20 8.26 11.87
C ALA A 111 11.66 9.59 11.31
N LEU A 112 10.36 9.83 11.38
CA LEU A 112 9.74 11.11 10.98
C LEU A 112 10.14 12.26 11.91
N VAL A 113 10.21 12.01 13.22
CA VAL A 113 10.71 13.01 14.19
C VAL A 113 12.16 13.37 13.86
N ALA A 114 13.00 12.41 13.52
CA ALA A 114 14.39 12.64 13.09
C ALA A 114 14.49 13.44 11.78
N GLU A 115 13.45 13.40 10.93
CA GLU A 115 13.33 14.20 9.69
C GLU A 115 12.69 15.60 9.95
N GLY A 116 12.39 15.94 11.21
CA GLY A 116 11.87 17.25 11.62
C GLY A 116 10.35 17.39 11.64
N VAL A 117 9.61 16.28 11.56
CA VAL A 117 8.15 16.30 11.78
C VAL A 117 7.87 16.35 13.29
N PRO A 118 7.07 17.30 13.80
CA PRO A 118 6.73 17.39 15.22
C PRO A 118 6.04 16.10 15.72
N GLU A 119 6.43 15.63 16.88
CA GLU A 119 5.93 14.34 17.43
C GLU A 119 4.42 14.38 17.69
N ASP A 120 3.87 15.51 18.12
CA ASP A 120 2.45 15.76 18.35
C ASP A 120 1.62 15.77 17.06
N ARG A 121 2.26 15.82 15.89
CA ARG A 121 1.61 15.72 14.56
C ARG A 121 1.66 14.31 13.97
N ILE A 122 2.15 13.32 14.72
CA ILE A 122 2.29 11.93 14.26
C ILE A 122 1.44 11.00 15.11
N VAL A 123 0.48 10.30 14.50
CA VAL A 123 -0.40 9.33 15.15
C VAL A 123 -0.02 7.92 14.72
N CYS A 124 0.08 7.00 15.68
CA CYS A 124 0.42 5.59 15.41
C CYS A 124 -0.83 4.73 15.30
N ASP A 125 -1.01 4.06 14.17
CA ASP A 125 -2.00 3.00 13.97
C ASP A 125 -1.33 1.62 14.05
N TYR A 126 -1.59 0.90 15.13
CA TYR A 126 -1.00 -0.41 15.43
C TYR A 126 -1.81 -1.59 14.87
N ALA A 127 -2.92 -1.34 14.20
CA ALA A 127 -3.79 -2.37 13.65
C ALA A 127 -3.83 -2.39 12.12
N GLY A 128 -2.91 -1.72 11.45
CA GLY A 128 -2.73 -1.72 10.01
C GLY A 128 -2.03 -2.98 9.50
N LEU A 129 -2.65 -4.15 9.69
CA LEU A 129 -2.05 -5.45 9.36
C LEU A 129 -2.04 -5.74 7.85
N ARG A 130 -3.01 -5.21 7.12
CA ARG A 130 -3.14 -5.26 5.66
C ARG A 130 -3.39 -3.86 5.13
N THR A 131 -3.18 -3.65 3.85
CA THR A 131 -3.45 -2.34 3.21
C THR A 131 -4.91 -1.92 3.36
N LEU A 132 -5.85 -2.89 3.24
CA LEU A 132 -7.28 -2.66 3.50
C LEU A 132 -7.50 -2.12 4.93
N ASP A 133 -6.86 -2.74 5.93
CA ASP A 133 -7.00 -2.33 7.33
C ASP A 133 -6.51 -0.89 7.51
N SER A 134 -5.31 -0.56 7.02
CA SER A 134 -4.71 0.79 7.13
C SER A 134 -5.60 1.86 6.50
N VAL A 135 -6.08 1.64 5.26
CA VAL A 135 -6.85 2.61 4.50
C VAL A 135 -8.23 2.83 5.13
N VAL A 136 -8.96 1.76 5.44
CA VAL A 136 -10.32 1.88 5.98
C VAL A 136 -10.29 2.42 7.41
N ARG A 137 -9.30 2.04 8.22
CA ARG A 137 -9.13 2.57 9.58
C ARG A 137 -8.75 4.04 9.58
N ALA A 138 -7.98 4.53 8.59
CA ALA A 138 -7.67 5.95 8.48
C ALA A 138 -8.96 6.81 8.48
N LYS A 139 -10.00 6.42 7.77
CA LYS A 139 -11.31 7.11 7.80
C LYS A 139 -12.12 6.74 9.03
N LYS A 140 -12.37 5.44 9.27
CA LYS A 140 -13.36 4.99 10.27
C LYS A 140 -12.91 5.18 11.71
N VAL A 141 -11.61 5.11 12.00
CA VAL A 141 -11.07 5.22 13.36
C VAL A 141 -10.49 6.60 13.61
N PHE A 142 -9.79 7.15 12.64
CA PHE A 142 -9.08 8.44 12.81
C PHE A 142 -9.80 9.63 12.17
N GLY A 143 -10.89 9.42 11.43
CA GLY A 143 -11.59 10.51 10.75
C GLY A 143 -10.73 11.23 9.70
N ALA A 144 -9.72 10.56 9.16
CA ALA A 144 -8.75 11.13 8.24
C ALA A 144 -9.34 11.31 6.83
N GLU A 145 -9.75 12.54 6.53
CA GLU A 145 -10.26 12.92 5.20
C GLU A 145 -10.09 14.43 5.02
N PRO A 146 -9.56 14.93 3.89
CA PRO A 146 -8.97 14.18 2.79
C PRO A 146 -7.68 13.45 3.19
N LEU A 147 -7.35 12.36 2.47
CA LEU A 147 -6.25 11.47 2.80
C LEU A 147 -5.17 11.49 1.70
N THR A 148 -3.89 11.63 2.06
CA THR A 148 -2.76 11.41 1.15
C THR A 148 -2.00 10.16 1.56
N ILE A 149 -2.09 9.10 0.74
CA ILE A 149 -1.48 7.80 1.01
C ILE A 149 -0.04 7.78 0.49
N ILE A 150 0.92 7.43 1.34
CA ILE A 150 2.35 7.52 1.05
C ILE A 150 2.97 6.13 1.06
N SER A 151 3.46 5.69 -0.09
CA SER A 151 4.18 4.42 -0.27
C SER A 151 4.87 4.37 -1.64
N GLN A 152 5.46 3.23 -2.02
CA GLN A 152 5.96 3.03 -3.39
C GLN A 152 4.79 2.90 -4.38
N ARG A 153 5.01 3.28 -5.62
CA ARG A 153 4.02 3.43 -6.69
C ARG A 153 2.98 2.30 -6.74
N GLU A 154 3.39 1.06 -6.99
CA GLU A 154 2.46 -0.08 -7.13
C GLU A 154 1.60 -0.29 -5.87
N HIS A 155 2.16 -0.02 -4.69
CA HIS A 155 1.46 -0.12 -3.41
C HIS A 155 0.51 1.07 -3.18
N VAL A 156 0.90 2.28 -3.59
CA VAL A 156 0.04 3.49 -3.54
C VAL A 156 -1.16 3.30 -4.45
N GLU A 157 -0.97 2.89 -5.70
CA GLU A 157 -2.06 2.62 -6.64
C GLU A 157 -3.09 1.65 -6.05
N ARG A 158 -2.64 0.54 -5.45
CA ARG A 158 -3.52 -0.41 -4.79
C ARG A 158 -4.24 0.18 -3.57
N ALA A 159 -3.56 0.98 -2.78
CA ALA A 159 -4.16 1.61 -1.61
C ALA A 159 -5.19 2.68 -2.00
N VAL A 160 -4.95 3.47 -3.04
CA VAL A 160 -5.90 4.42 -3.59
C VAL A 160 -7.11 3.70 -4.20
N ALA A 161 -6.91 2.57 -4.92
CA ALA A 161 -8.01 1.75 -5.42
C ALA A 161 -8.90 1.21 -4.27
N ILE A 162 -8.30 0.80 -3.15
CA ILE A 162 -9.03 0.41 -1.92
C ILE A 162 -9.81 1.61 -1.37
N ALA A 163 -9.18 2.77 -1.26
CA ALA A 163 -9.83 3.99 -0.77
C ALA A 163 -11.06 4.34 -1.61
N ARG A 164 -10.93 4.35 -2.93
CA ARG A 164 -12.02 4.60 -3.86
C ARG A 164 -13.17 3.60 -3.74
N HIS A 165 -12.86 2.32 -3.57
CA HIS A 165 -13.88 1.28 -3.36
C HIS A 165 -14.69 1.48 -2.06
N HIS A 166 -14.09 2.11 -1.06
CA HIS A 166 -14.72 2.40 0.24
C HIS A 166 -15.21 3.85 0.38
N ASP A 167 -15.36 4.59 -0.72
CA ASP A 167 -15.81 5.99 -0.75
C ASP A 167 -14.99 6.91 0.17
N ILE A 168 -13.66 6.68 0.19
CA ILE A 168 -12.70 7.52 0.91
C ILE A 168 -12.08 8.52 -0.08
N ASP A 169 -12.15 9.81 0.25
CA ASP A 169 -11.49 10.86 -0.54
C ASP A 169 -9.99 10.82 -0.30
N ALA A 170 -9.29 10.16 -1.22
CA ALA A 170 -7.86 9.88 -1.11
C ALA A 170 -7.12 10.11 -2.41
N GLU A 171 -5.89 10.56 -2.27
CA GLU A 171 -4.86 10.58 -3.29
C GLU A 171 -3.63 9.82 -2.84
N GLY A 172 -2.69 9.56 -3.74
CA GLY A 172 -1.46 8.85 -3.47
C GLY A 172 -0.22 9.69 -3.76
N TYR A 173 0.80 9.57 -2.91
CA TYR A 173 2.11 10.14 -3.14
C TYR A 173 3.18 9.05 -3.22
N GLU A 174 3.91 9.07 -4.33
CA GLU A 174 4.90 8.03 -4.66
C GLU A 174 6.22 8.27 -3.94
N ALA A 175 6.55 7.39 -2.99
CA ALA A 175 7.89 7.35 -2.40
C ALA A 175 8.91 6.82 -3.42
N SER A 176 10.08 7.48 -3.50
CA SER A 176 11.14 7.08 -4.39
C SER A 176 11.55 5.61 -4.19
N LEU A 177 11.81 4.92 -5.30
CA LEU A 177 12.34 3.57 -5.30
C LEU A 177 13.86 3.61 -5.16
N PRO A 178 14.43 2.84 -4.23
CA PRO A 178 15.88 2.67 -4.17
C PRO A 178 16.38 1.88 -5.39
N PRO A 179 17.67 1.97 -5.71
CA PRO A 179 18.27 1.07 -6.67
C PRO A 179 18.19 -0.37 -6.14
N ILE A 180 17.36 -1.18 -6.75
CA ILE A 180 17.14 -2.59 -6.40
C ILE A 180 17.60 -3.51 -7.52
N THR A 181 18.06 -4.72 -7.17
CA THR A 181 18.45 -5.73 -8.14
C THR A 181 17.25 -6.18 -8.98
N ARG A 182 17.50 -6.69 -10.20
CA ARG A 182 16.46 -7.27 -11.07
C ARG A 182 15.66 -8.36 -10.36
N ALA A 183 16.34 -9.24 -9.60
CA ALA A 183 15.70 -10.31 -8.83
C ALA A 183 14.75 -9.75 -7.74
N SER A 184 15.18 -8.72 -7.01
CA SER A 184 14.33 -8.05 -6.01
C SER A 184 13.11 -7.40 -6.64
N ARG A 185 13.28 -6.75 -7.80
CA ARG A 185 12.19 -6.14 -8.56
C ARG A 185 11.16 -7.17 -9.03
N LEU A 186 11.64 -8.30 -9.57
CA LEU A 186 10.76 -9.40 -9.99
C LEU A 186 9.97 -9.98 -8.81
N LYS A 187 10.65 -10.25 -7.69
CA LYS A 187 10.01 -10.76 -6.47
C LYS A 187 8.94 -9.79 -5.96
N GLN A 188 9.23 -8.49 -5.94
CA GLN A 188 8.27 -7.45 -5.53
C GLN A 188 7.08 -7.38 -6.50
N GLY A 189 7.30 -7.41 -7.81
CA GLY A 189 6.24 -7.43 -8.80
C GLY A 189 5.30 -8.63 -8.68
N ILE A 190 5.85 -9.84 -8.44
CA ILE A 190 5.03 -11.05 -8.19
C ILE A 190 4.19 -10.89 -6.92
N ARG A 191 4.80 -10.40 -5.83
CA ARG A 191 4.09 -10.15 -4.57
C ARG A 191 2.96 -9.14 -4.75
N GLU A 192 3.20 -8.08 -5.48
CA GLU A 192 2.20 -7.03 -5.69
C GLU A 192 1.03 -7.52 -6.55
N ARG A 193 1.29 -8.31 -7.61
CA ARG A 193 0.21 -8.94 -8.40
C ARG A 193 -0.66 -9.87 -7.56
N ALA A 194 -0.04 -10.69 -6.68
CA ALA A 194 -0.79 -11.50 -5.73
C ALA A 194 -1.64 -10.65 -4.77
N ALA A 195 -1.11 -9.50 -4.31
CA ALA A 195 -1.82 -8.56 -3.46
C ALA A 195 -2.99 -7.88 -4.18
N ARG A 196 -2.87 -7.55 -5.47
CA ARG A 196 -3.96 -7.02 -6.31
C ARG A 196 -5.08 -8.04 -6.51
N ILE A 197 -4.75 -9.32 -6.72
CA ILE A 197 -5.75 -10.39 -6.77
C ILE A 197 -6.48 -10.49 -5.43
N ALA A 198 -5.76 -10.52 -4.31
CA ALA A 198 -6.35 -10.56 -2.97
C ALA A 198 -7.27 -9.37 -2.71
N MET A 199 -6.90 -8.16 -3.13
CA MET A 199 -7.74 -6.96 -3.05
C MET A 199 -9.06 -7.12 -3.82
N VAL A 200 -9.01 -7.64 -5.04
CA VAL A 200 -10.23 -7.87 -5.83
C VAL A 200 -11.13 -8.91 -5.16
N CYS A 201 -10.55 -9.97 -4.57
CA CYS A 201 -11.30 -10.93 -3.75
C CYS A 201 -11.93 -10.24 -2.53
N ASP A 202 -11.18 -9.38 -1.82
CA ASP A 202 -11.70 -8.60 -0.68
C ASP A 202 -12.90 -7.72 -1.11
N PHE A 203 -12.87 -7.10 -2.30
CA PHE A 203 -13.99 -6.31 -2.83
C PHE A 203 -15.23 -7.17 -3.11
N ILE A 204 -15.05 -8.34 -3.73
CA ILE A 204 -16.17 -9.27 -4.04
C ILE A 204 -16.81 -9.82 -2.76
N LEU A 205 -15.99 -10.11 -1.74
CA LEU A 205 -16.42 -10.68 -0.47
C LEU A 205 -16.92 -9.62 0.54
N GLY A 206 -16.79 -8.32 0.24
CA GLY A 206 -17.15 -7.25 1.16
C GLY A 206 -16.28 -7.25 2.43
N SER A 207 -15.00 -7.64 2.32
CA SER A 207 -14.10 -7.77 3.46
C SER A 207 -13.98 -6.46 4.24
N GLN A 208 -13.95 -6.58 5.57
CA GLN A 208 -13.76 -5.45 6.49
C GLN A 208 -12.42 -5.55 7.21
N PRO A 209 -11.91 -4.45 7.81
CA PRO A 209 -10.75 -4.50 8.68
C PRO A 209 -10.92 -5.50 9.83
N ARG A 210 -9.83 -6.18 10.19
CA ARG A 210 -9.84 -7.15 11.31
C ARG A 210 -10.16 -6.51 12.65
N HIS A 211 -9.69 -5.29 12.86
CA HIS A 211 -9.86 -4.52 14.09
C HIS A 211 -10.24 -3.09 13.72
N LEU A 212 -11.43 -2.64 14.09
CA LEU A 212 -11.77 -1.22 13.98
C LEU A 212 -11.34 -0.47 15.23
N GLY A 213 -11.77 -0.89 16.40
CA GLY A 213 -11.51 -0.20 17.66
C GLY A 213 -12.33 1.09 17.82
N ASP A 214 -12.08 1.82 18.90
CA ASP A 214 -12.73 3.10 19.18
C ASP A 214 -12.14 4.23 18.32
N PRO A 215 -12.91 5.31 18.06
CA PRO A 215 -12.41 6.50 17.38
C PRO A 215 -11.24 7.15 18.15
N VAL A 216 -10.21 7.54 17.40
CA VAL A 216 -9.03 8.23 17.92
C VAL A 216 -8.94 9.61 17.27
N PRO A 217 -8.99 10.71 18.05
CA PRO A 217 -8.92 12.06 17.47
C PRO A 217 -7.55 12.32 16.85
N LEU A 218 -7.56 13.02 15.74
CA LEU A 218 -6.35 13.53 15.11
C LEU A 218 -6.00 14.92 15.69
N PRO A 219 -4.70 15.29 15.73
CA PRO A 219 -4.29 16.65 16.08
C PRO A 219 -4.81 17.65 15.03
N GLU A 220 -5.29 18.81 15.53
CA GLU A 220 -5.80 19.94 14.73
C GLU A 220 -4.68 20.71 14.03
#